data_5d0d0187ae20686ab3dfa1c8b51809f9
#
_entry.id   5d0d0187ae20686ab3dfa1c8b51809f9
#
_cell.length_a   1.000
_cell.length_b   1.000
_cell.length_c   1.000
_cell.angle_alpha   90.00
_cell.angle_beta   90.00
_cell.angle_gamma   90.00
#
_symmetry.space_group_name_H-M   'P 1'
#
loop_
_entity.id
_entity.type
_entity.pdbx_description
1 polymer ?
#
loop_
_entity_poly.entity_id
_entity_poly.type
_entity_poly.pdbx_seq_one_letter_code
_entity_poly.pdbx_strand_id
1 'polypeptide(L)'
;MRKEFMMKRIFAIMLSVISMFMLASCDPFEPEVRAEKPVIYLYPTENMDVTVKLDINGDLTCTYPAYNNGWRVTASPDGTLTDENGREYYCLYWEGETHARYDFSRGFCVKGEDTAAFLENVLAKIGLTEREANEFIIYWLPQMEQNPYNLIAFQTDAYTDAAELDITPVPDSLLRVFMAWKPLTGAIEIEPQEFEPFERTGFTAVEWGGAKVQ
;
A
#
# COMPACT_ATOMS: atom_id res chain seq x y z
N MET A 1 -57.45 35.29 11.10
CA MET A 1 -56.24 35.89 10.43
C MET A 1 -54.96 35.75 11.21
N ARG A 2 -54.82 36.09 12.48
CA ARG A 2 -53.55 36.07 13.23
C ARG A 2 -53.02 34.65 13.50
N LYS A 3 -53.86 33.63 13.71
CA LYS A 3 -53.47 32.23 13.92
C LYS A 3 -53.01 31.52 12.64
N GLU A 4 -53.62 31.82 11.50
CA GLU A 4 -53.19 31.25 10.20
C GLU A 4 -51.84 31.79 9.74
N PHE A 5 -51.55 33.06 10.03
CA PHE A 5 -50.26 33.68 9.70
C PHE A 5 -49.12 33.13 10.56
N MET A 6 -49.40 32.79 11.80
CA MET A 6 -48.43 32.20 12.72
C MET A 6 -48.14 30.72 12.34
N MET A 7 -49.16 29.97 11.92
CA MET A 7 -49.04 28.59 11.49
C MET A 7 -48.24 28.46 10.18
N LYS A 8 -48.45 29.38 9.21
CA LYS A 8 -47.64 29.42 7.97
C LYS A 8 -46.17 29.76 8.21
N ARG A 9 -45.88 30.63 9.21
CA ARG A 9 -44.48 30.92 9.60
C ARG A 9 -43.81 29.76 10.30
N ILE A 10 -44.50 29.01 11.14
CA ILE A 10 -43.96 27.81 11.81
C ILE A 10 -43.71 26.72 10.75
N PHE A 11 -44.59 26.54 9.77
CA PHE A 11 -44.43 25.58 8.70
C PHE A 11 -43.26 25.93 7.77
N ALA A 12 -43.05 27.22 7.47
CA ALA A 12 -41.93 27.70 6.67
C ALA A 12 -40.59 27.55 7.40
N ILE A 13 -40.54 27.75 8.71
CA ILE A 13 -39.34 27.54 9.52
C ILE A 13 -39.05 26.05 9.68
N MET A 14 -40.05 25.19 9.84
CA MET A 14 -39.88 23.74 9.88
C MET A 14 -39.36 23.17 8.53
N LEU A 15 -39.87 23.69 7.41
CA LEU A 15 -39.42 23.28 6.09
C LEU A 15 -37.96 23.71 5.80
N SER A 16 -37.54 24.89 6.29
CA SER A 16 -36.17 25.39 6.13
C SER A 16 -35.16 24.61 6.99
N VAL A 17 -35.56 24.15 8.18
CA VAL A 17 -34.72 23.34 9.06
C VAL A 17 -34.58 21.93 8.51
N ILE A 18 -35.62 21.34 7.92
CA ILE A 18 -35.54 20.01 7.26
C ILE A 18 -34.67 20.08 5.99
N SER A 19 -34.74 21.17 5.22
CA SER A 19 -33.87 21.38 4.05
C SER A 19 -32.39 21.56 4.43
N MET A 20 -32.09 22.07 5.62
CA MET A 20 -30.72 22.26 6.09
C MET A 20 -30.09 20.98 6.66
N PHE A 21 -30.89 20.00 7.08
CA PHE A 21 -30.41 18.68 7.51
C PHE A 21 -30.19 17.68 6.35
N MET A 22 -30.76 17.95 5.16
CA MET A 22 -30.53 17.10 3.99
C MET A 22 -29.23 17.40 3.20
N LEU A 23 -28.47 18.43 3.61
CA LEU A 23 -27.19 18.78 2.98
C LEU A 23 -25.95 18.28 3.75
N ALA A 24 -26.13 17.52 4.83
CA ALA A 24 -25.04 17.08 5.69
C ALA A 24 -24.77 15.57 5.63
N SER A 25 -25.13 14.90 4.54
CA SER A 25 -24.72 13.50 4.33
C SER A 25 -24.34 13.29 2.85
N CYS A 26 -23.36 14.03 2.40
CA CYS A 26 -22.43 13.54 1.42
C CYS A 26 -21.18 13.17 2.23
N ASP A 27 -21.11 11.95 2.73
CA ASP A 27 -19.82 11.34 2.95
C ASP A 27 -19.14 11.37 1.58
N PRO A 28 -18.02 12.10 1.43
CA PRO A 28 -17.27 12.00 0.19
C PRO A 28 -16.94 10.52 0.05
N PHE A 29 -17.44 9.88 -1.01
CA PHE A 29 -17.01 8.53 -1.40
C PHE A 29 -15.51 8.62 -1.58
N GLU A 30 -14.77 8.19 -0.58
CA GLU A 30 -13.32 8.12 -0.69
C GLU A 30 -13.00 7.04 -1.70
N PRO A 31 -12.27 7.37 -2.78
CA PRO A 31 -11.95 6.36 -3.78
C PRO A 31 -11.12 5.26 -3.12
N GLU A 32 -11.57 4.03 -3.25
CA GLU A 32 -10.79 2.86 -2.89
C GLU A 32 -9.60 2.75 -3.84
N VAL A 33 -8.43 2.49 -3.28
CA VAL A 33 -7.22 2.24 -4.04
C VAL A 33 -6.77 0.82 -3.78
N ARG A 34 -6.58 0.07 -4.86
CA ARG A 34 -6.13 -1.31 -4.76
C ARG A 34 -4.64 -1.35 -4.43
N ALA A 35 -4.32 -1.97 -3.30
CA ALA A 35 -2.96 -2.40 -3.01
C ALA A 35 -2.69 -3.70 -3.79
N GLU A 36 -1.80 -3.61 -4.76
CA GLU A 36 -1.46 -4.72 -5.65
C GLU A 36 -0.12 -5.32 -5.26
N LYS A 37 -0.10 -6.66 -5.19
CA LYS A 37 1.12 -7.44 -5.02
C LYS A 37 1.92 -7.16 -3.73
N PRO A 38 1.37 -6.74 -2.57
CA PRO A 38 2.19 -6.78 -1.37
C PRO A 38 2.64 -8.21 -1.07
N VAL A 39 3.97 -8.39 -0.95
CA VAL A 39 4.62 -9.64 -0.58
C VAL A 39 5.53 -9.39 0.61
N ILE A 40 5.53 -10.32 1.56
CA ILE A 40 6.27 -10.23 2.81
C ILE A 40 7.29 -11.35 2.85
N TYR A 41 8.56 -10.99 3.02
CA TYR A 41 9.68 -11.90 3.22
C TYR A 41 10.14 -11.82 4.66
N LEU A 42 10.54 -12.97 5.23
CA LEU A 42 11.02 -13.08 6.59
C LEU A 42 12.40 -13.74 6.57
N TYR A 43 13.40 -13.07 7.09
CA TYR A 43 14.80 -13.51 7.11
C TYR A 43 15.32 -13.51 8.56
N PRO A 44 14.98 -14.53 9.36
CA PRO A 44 15.52 -14.66 10.71
C PRO A 44 16.99 -15.10 10.67
N THR A 45 17.70 -14.95 11.78
CA THR A 45 19.09 -15.41 11.93
C THR A 45 19.21 -16.93 12.17
N GLU A 46 18.11 -17.54 12.62
CA GLU A 46 17.95 -18.99 12.82
C GLU A 46 16.48 -19.38 12.56
N ASN A 47 16.20 -20.66 12.43
CA ASN A 47 14.81 -21.11 12.25
C ASN A 47 13.97 -20.67 13.41
N MET A 48 12.83 -20.00 13.14
CA MET A 48 11.93 -19.51 14.18
C MET A 48 10.48 -19.53 13.70
N ASP A 49 9.58 -19.72 14.66
CA ASP A 49 8.15 -19.60 14.40
C ASP A 49 7.74 -18.13 14.40
N VAL A 50 7.10 -17.72 13.32
CA VAL A 50 6.65 -16.33 13.10
C VAL A 50 5.16 -16.30 12.85
N THR A 51 4.48 -15.36 13.50
CA THR A 51 3.09 -15.01 13.21
C THR A 51 3.07 -13.64 12.55
N VAL A 52 2.34 -13.53 11.43
CA VAL A 52 2.15 -12.27 10.72
C VAL A 52 0.67 -11.95 10.64
N LYS A 53 0.29 -10.75 11.08
CA LYS A 53 -1.07 -10.24 10.98
C LYS A 53 -1.10 -8.92 10.22
N LEU A 54 -2.20 -8.73 9.50
CA LEU A 54 -2.52 -7.50 8.79
C LEU A 54 -3.77 -6.89 9.42
N ASP A 55 -3.72 -5.58 9.66
CA ASP A 55 -4.89 -4.75 9.91
C ASP A 55 -4.93 -3.68 8.81
N ILE A 56 -5.93 -3.79 7.94
CA ILE A 56 -6.06 -2.88 6.80
C ILE A 56 -7.30 -2.00 6.95
N ASN A 57 -7.14 -0.72 6.64
CA ASN A 57 -8.26 0.20 6.49
C ASN A 57 -8.95 -0.06 5.13
N GLY A 58 -9.73 -1.16 5.08
CA GLY A 58 -10.33 -1.67 3.86
C GLY A 58 -10.58 -3.17 3.90
N ASP A 59 -10.61 -3.82 2.75
CA ASP A 59 -10.92 -5.24 2.61
C ASP A 59 -9.78 -6.02 1.93
N LEU A 60 -9.40 -7.17 2.50
CA LEU A 60 -8.51 -8.13 1.84
C LEU A 60 -9.25 -8.82 0.69
N THR A 61 -8.70 -8.74 -0.51
CA THR A 61 -9.30 -9.35 -1.70
C THR A 61 -8.63 -10.66 -2.11
N CYS A 62 -7.34 -10.82 -1.81
CA CYS A 62 -6.59 -12.04 -2.11
C CYS A 62 -5.46 -12.26 -1.11
N THR A 63 -5.21 -13.51 -0.73
CA THR A 63 -4.06 -13.87 0.12
C THR A 63 -3.48 -15.22 -0.30
N TYR A 64 -2.16 -15.38 -0.19
CA TYR A 64 -1.49 -16.65 -0.42
C TYR A 64 -0.19 -16.77 0.43
N PRO A 65 -0.07 -17.83 1.25
CA PRO A 65 -1.11 -18.82 1.59
C PRO A 65 -2.36 -18.17 2.20
N ALA A 66 -3.43 -18.97 2.44
CA ALA A 66 -4.68 -18.47 3.02
C ALA A 66 -4.42 -17.79 4.36
N TYR A 67 -5.00 -16.61 4.56
CA TYR A 67 -4.70 -15.73 5.71
C TYR A 67 -5.23 -16.24 7.07
N ASN A 68 -6.40 -16.86 7.14
CA ASN A 68 -6.98 -17.48 8.35
C ASN A 68 -6.79 -16.67 9.66
N ASN A 69 -7.03 -15.36 9.65
CA ASN A 69 -6.79 -14.42 10.76
C ASN A 69 -5.30 -14.32 11.18
N GLY A 70 -4.39 -14.48 10.25
CA GLY A 70 -2.94 -14.41 10.42
C GLY A 70 -2.24 -15.62 9.81
N TRP A 71 -1.06 -15.40 9.28
CA TRP A 71 -0.16 -16.47 8.88
C TRP A 71 0.67 -16.95 10.06
N ARG A 72 0.86 -18.25 10.15
CA ARG A 72 1.78 -18.90 11.09
C ARG A 72 2.71 -19.79 10.29
N VAL A 73 3.98 -19.49 10.36
CA VAL A 73 5.03 -20.19 9.60
C VAL A 73 6.29 -20.35 10.44
N THR A 74 7.05 -21.40 10.16
CA THR A 74 8.45 -21.47 10.59
C THR A 74 9.28 -20.83 9.49
N ALA A 75 9.93 -19.71 9.79
CA ALA A 75 10.82 -19.00 8.87
C ALA A 75 12.26 -19.48 9.03
N SER A 76 12.97 -19.68 7.92
CA SER A 76 14.39 -20.05 7.87
C SER A 76 15.26 -18.88 7.42
N PRO A 77 16.57 -18.86 7.75
CA PRO A 77 17.46 -17.76 7.38
C PRO A 77 17.58 -17.48 5.88
N ASP A 78 17.32 -18.47 5.04
CA ASP A 78 17.30 -18.33 3.58
C ASP A 78 16.00 -17.74 3.02
N GLY A 79 15.02 -17.42 3.90
CA GLY A 79 13.73 -16.88 3.55
C GLY A 79 12.65 -17.93 3.25
N THR A 80 12.97 -19.22 3.38
CA THR A 80 11.95 -20.29 3.26
C THR A 80 10.98 -20.22 4.43
N LEU A 81 9.68 -20.25 4.13
CA LEU A 81 8.58 -20.24 5.09
C LEU A 81 7.85 -21.56 5.02
N THR A 82 7.77 -22.30 6.12
CA THR A 82 7.11 -23.60 6.16
C THR A 82 5.83 -23.51 7.01
N ASP A 83 4.68 -23.93 6.48
CA ASP A 83 3.43 -23.97 7.21
C ASP A 83 3.32 -25.22 8.11
N GLU A 84 2.25 -25.30 8.90
CA GLU A 84 1.96 -26.43 9.80
C GLU A 84 1.82 -27.78 9.10
N ASN A 85 1.57 -27.78 7.78
CA ASN A 85 1.45 -28.99 6.96
C ASN A 85 2.77 -29.37 6.28
N GLY A 86 3.85 -28.61 6.49
CA GLY A 86 5.15 -28.82 5.91
C GLY A 86 5.28 -28.31 4.46
N ARG A 87 4.34 -27.47 4.01
CA ARG A 87 4.43 -26.83 2.70
C ARG A 87 5.32 -25.60 2.78
N GLU A 88 6.19 -25.47 1.78
CA GLU A 88 7.14 -24.36 1.69
C GLU A 88 6.63 -23.22 0.79
N TYR A 89 6.93 -21.99 1.22
CA TYR A 89 6.69 -20.74 0.51
C TYR A 89 7.94 -19.88 0.60
N TYR A 90 8.09 -18.91 -0.30
CA TYR A 90 9.20 -17.96 -0.25
C TYR A 90 8.76 -16.55 0.18
N CYS A 91 7.45 -16.32 0.27
CA CYS A 91 6.85 -15.09 0.77
C CYS A 91 5.40 -15.33 1.21
N LEU A 92 4.86 -14.38 1.96
CA LEU A 92 3.43 -14.25 2.20
C LEU A 92 2.91 -13.16 1.27
N TYR A 93 1.76 -13.37 0.66
CA TYR A 93 1.20 -12.47 -0.33
C TYR A 93 -0.21 -12.04 0.05
N TRP A 94 -0.54 -10.77 -0.23
CA TRP A 94 -1.89 -10.26 -0.12
C TRP A 94 -2.20 -9.21 -1.19
N GLU A 95 -3.47 -8.97 -1.43
CA GLU A 95 -4.04 -7.81 -2.10
C GLU A 95 -5.25 -7.32 -1.33
N GLY A 96 -5.53 -6.04 -1.44
CA GLY A 96 -6.67 -5.42 -0.77
C GLY A 96 -7.11 -4.14 -1.43
N GLU A 97 -8.33 -3.72 -1.13
CA GLU A 97 -8.85 -2.40 -1.43
C GLU A 97 -8.73 -1.56 -0.15
N THR A 98 -8.06 -0.42 -0.23
CA THR A 98 -7.77 0.44 0.91
C THR A 98 -8.24 1.86 0.66
N HIS A 99 -8.49 2.62 1.73
CA HIS A 99 -8.81 4.06 1.66
C HIS A 99 -7.56 4.93 1.80
N ALA A 100 -6.39 4.41 1.39
CA ALA A 100 -5.14 5.15 1.43
C ALA A 100 -5.15 6.36 0.47
N ARG A 101 -4.62 7.47 0.93
CA ARG A 101 -4.40 8.67 0.11
C ARG A 101 -2.91 8.84 -0.13
N TYR A 102 -2.47 8.48 -1.33
CA TYR A 102 -1.05 8.55 -1.68
C TYR A 102 -0.61 9.97 -2.01
N ASP A 103 0.57 10.33 -1.51
CA ASP A 103 1.20 11.64 -1.74
C ASP A 103 2.07 11.61 -3.01
N PHE A 104 1.83 12.56 -3.89
CA PHE A 104 2.61 12.81 -5.10
C PHE A 104 3.22 14.23 -5.11
N SER A 105 3.39 14.85 -3.96
CA SER A 105 4.08 16.15 -3.84
C SER A 105 5.55 16.04 -4.18
N ARG A 106 6.16 14.88 -3.95
CA ARG A 106 7.52 14.48 -4.33
C ARG A 106 7.48 13.14 -5.04
N GLY A 107 8.43 12.92 -5.97
CA GLY A 107 8.46 11.66 -6.72
C GLY A 107 9.39 11.76 -7.92
N PHE A 108 9.10 10.96 -8.92
CA PHE A 108 9.94 10.83 -10.11
C PHE A 108 9.06 10.80 -11.36
N CYS A 109 9.38 11.63 -12.35
CA CYS A 109 8.78 11.55 -13.67
C CYS A 109 9.74 10.79 -14.58
N VAL A 110 9.41 9.54 -14.90
CA VAL A 110 10.28 8.59 -15.60
C VAL A 110 9.65 8.26 -16.95
N LYS A 111 10.45 8.26 -18.03
CA LYS A 111 9.97 7.74 -19.32
C LYS A 111 9.68 6.25 -19.20
N GLY A 112 8.67 5.75 -19.94
CA GLY A 112 8.35 4.33 -19.94
C GLY A 112 9.56 3.46 -20.27
N GLU A 113 10.29 3.80 -21.34
CA GLU A 113 11.50 3.10 -21.79
C GLU A 113 12.63 3.06 -20.76
N ASP A 114 12.70 4.04 -19.85
CA ASP A 114 13.73 4.16 -18.81
C ASP A 114 13.32 3.51 -17.48
N THR A 115 12.07 3.00 -17.37
CA THR A 115 11.49 2.52 -16.10
C THR A 115 12.28 1.39 -15.49
N ALA A 116 12.76 0.42 -16.27
CA ALA A 116 13.55 -0.71 -15.75
C ALA A 116 14.83 -0.23 -15.04
N ALA A 117 15.65 0.57 -15.74
CA ALA A 117 16.89 1.09 -15.18
C ALA A 117 16.66 2.03 -13.97
N PHE A 118 15.57 2.80 -14.00
CA PHE A 118 15.18 3.63 -12.86
C PHE A 118 14.85 2.76 -11.65
N LEU A 119 14.00 1.73 -11.81
CA LEU A 119 13.60 0.84 -10.72
C LEU A 119 14.78 0.07 -10.14
N GLU A 120 15.69 -0.48 -10.98
CA GLU A 120 16.92 -1.12 -10.52
C GLU A 120 17.73 -0.21 -9.58
N ASN A 121 17.91 1.05 -9.97
CA ASN A 121 18.69 2.01 -9.20
C ASN A 121 17.98 2.45 -7.91
N VAL A 122 16.68 2.76 -7.98
CA VAL A 122 15.96 3.32 -6.83
C VAL A 122 15.68 2.25 -5.78
N LEU A 123 15.30 1.02 -6.17
CA LEU A 123 15.02 -0.07 -5.24
C LEU A 123 16.28 -0.52 -4.49
N ALA A 124 17.44 -0.52 -5.15
CA ALA A 124 18.74 -0.77 -4.51
C ALA A 124 19.05 0.32 -3.45
N LYS A 125 18.77 1.61 -3.75
CA LYS A 125 18.96 2.70 -2.77
C LYS A 125 18.02 2.59 -1.57
N ILE A 126 16.79 2.13 -1.79
CA ILE A 126 15.80 1.92 -0.72
C ILE A 126 16.22 0.74 0.17
N GLY A 127 16.94 -0.26 -0.37
CA GLY A 127 17.47 -1.40 0.39
C GLY A 127 16.89 -2.77 0.03
N LEU A 128 16.21 -2.90 -1.13
CA LEU A 128 15.85 -4.21 -1.64
C LEU A 128 17.09 -4.93 -2.17
N THR A 129 17.15 -6.24 -1.97
CA THR A 129 18.12 -7.10 -2.63
C THR A 129 17.82 -7.20 -4.13
N GLU A 130 18.81 -7.62 -4.93
CA GLU A 130 18.59 -7.84 -6.37
C GLU A 130 17.45 -8.81 -6.66
N ARG A 131 17.28 -9.84 -5.84
CA ARG A 131 16.18 -10.80 -5.99
C ARG A 131 14.81 -10.17 -5.75
N GLU A 132 14.66 -9.44 -4.65
CA GLU A 132 13.42 -8.73 -4.31
C GLU A 132 13.08 -7.65 -5.35
N ALA A 133 14.10 -6.90 -5.80
CA ALA A 133 13.96 -5.90 -6.85
C ALA A 133 13.57 -6.54 -8.20
N ASN A 134 14.14 -7.68 -8.57
CA ASN A 134 13.76 -8.40 -9.77
C ASN A 134 12.28 -8.83 -9.74
N GLU A 135 11.79 -9.36 -8.62
CA GLU A 135 10.39 -9.76 -8.50
C GLU A 135 9.45 -8.54 -8.57
N PHE A 136 9.85 -7.43 -7.96
CA PHE A 136 9.15 -6.14 -8.07
C PHE A 136 9.07 -5.67 -9.53
N ILE A 137 10.21 -5.61 -10.21
CA ILE A 137 10.32 -5.11 -11.59
C ILE A 137 9.54 -6.00 -12.57
N ILE A 138 9.64 -7.32 -12.46
CA ILE A 138 8.91 -8.28 -13.31
C ILE A 138 7.39 -8.04 -13.22
N TYR A 139 6.87 -7.68 -12.05
CA TYR A 139 5.45 -7.41 -11.87
C TYR A 139 5.03 -6.05 -12.45
N TRP A 140 5.79 -4.99 -12.17
CA TRP A 140 5.38 -3.63 -12.49
C TRP A 140 5.77 -3.17 -13.90
N LEU A 141 6.91 -3.56 -14.40
CA LEU A 141 7.45 -3.09 -15.68
C LEU A 141 6.49 -3.27 -16.87
N PRO A 142 5.80 -4.42 -17.04
CA PRO A 142 4.88 -4.61 -18.16
C PRO A 142 3.71 -3.60 -18.20
N GLN A 143 3.39 -3.00 -17.07
CA GLN A 143 2.32 -2.01 -16.95
C GLN A 143 2.81 -0.58 -17.21
N MET A 144 4.13 -0.36 -17.13
CA MET A 144 4.74 0.97 -17.11
C MET A 144 5.58 1.29 -18.35
N GLU A 145 6.26 0.30 -18.93
CA GLU A 145 7.26 0.52 -20.00
C GLU A 145 6.69 1.11 -21.29
N GLN A 146 5.41 0.87 -21.58
CA GLN A 146 4.75 1.36 -22.80
C GLN A 146 4.14 2.76 -22.63
N ASN A 147 4.13 3.32 -21.43
CA ASN A 147 3.61 4.67 -21.19
C ASN A 147 4.64 5.72 -21.71
N PRO A 148 4.20 6.87 -22.22
CA PRO A 148 5.14 7.95 -22.54
C PRO A 148 5.99 8.36 -21.33
N TYR A 149 5.33 8.51 -20.17
CA TYR A 149 5.96 8.77 -18.87
C TYR A 149 5.16 8.10 -17.76
N ASN A 150 5.81 7.91 -16.62
CA ASN A 150 5.21 7.45 -15.37
C ASN A 150 5.56 8.46 -14.27
N LEU A 151 4.57 8.87 -13.49
CA LEU A 151 4.79 9.53 -12.21
C LEU A 151 4.86 8.46 -11.15
N ILE A 152 5.97 8.38 -10.44
CA ILE A 152 6.27 7.36 -9.44
C ILE A 152 6.55 8.04 -8.11
N ALA A 153 5.88 7.61 -7.04
CA ALA A 153 6.14 8.07 -5.68
C ALA A 153 6.10 6.89 -4.71
N PHE A 154 7.17 6.71 -3.94
CA PHE A 154 7.21 5.71 -2.88
C PHE A 154 6.53 6.25 -1.63
N GLN A 155 5.63 5.45 -1.07
CA GLN A 155 4.78 5.85 0.05
C GLN A 155 5.36 5.30 1.37
N THR A 156 5.25 6.08 2.42
CA THR A 156 5.60 5.71 3.79
C THR A 156 4.34 5.68 4.65
N ASP A 157 4.10 6.72 5.45
CA ASP A 157 3.01 6.78 6.42
C ASP A 157 1.63 6.52 5.77
N ALA A 158 1.38 7.08 4.59
CA ALA A 158 0.11 6.87 3.88
C ALA A 158 -0.19 5.39 3.60
N TYR A 159 0.84 4.58 3.39
CA TYR A 159 0.70 3.14 3.21
C TYR A 159 0.66 2.40 4.55
N THR A 160 1.60 2.71 5.45
CA THR A 160 1.71 2.00 6.73
C THR A 160 0.52 2.22 7.65
N ASP A 161 -0.10 3.41 7.60
CA ASP A 161 -1.32 3.74 8.33
C ASP A 161 -2.56 3.05 7.75
N ALA A 162 -2.56 2.78 6.44
CA ALA A 162 -3.65 2.08 5.76
C ALA A 162 -3.55 0.55 5.81
N ALA A 163 -2.36 0.02 6.08
CA ALA A 163 -2.09 -1.41 6.16
C ALA A 163 -1.05 -1.67 7.27
N GLU A 164 -1.52 -1.80 8.49
CA GLU A 164 -0.67 -2.13 9.63
C GLU A 164 -0.20 -3.59 9.57
N LEU A 165 1.08 -3.82 9.85
CA LEU A 165 1.71 -5.14 9.83
C LEU A 165 2.24 -5.48 11.22
N ASP A 166 1.64 -6.48 11.86
CA ASP A 166 2.06 -7.02 13.15
C ASP A 166 2.81 -8.35 12.94
N ILE A 167 4.10 -8.36 13.26
CA ILE A 167 4.98 -9.53 13.14
C ILE A 167 5.45 -9.93 14.53
N THR A 168 5.22 -11.18 14.90
CA THR A 168 5.62 -11.73 16.19
C THR A 168 6.47 -12.99 16.00
N PRO A 169 7.72 -13.07 16.50
CA PRO A 169 8.46 -12.01 17.22
C PRO A 169 8.67 -10.75 16.39
N VAL A 170 8.84 -9.60 17.05
CA VAL A 170 9.10 -8.34 16.38
C VAL A 170 10.45 -8.42 15.64
N PRO A 171 10.53 -8.10 14.33
CA PRO A 171 11.78 -8.10 13.61
C PRO A 171 12.72 -6.99 14.12
N ASP A 172 14.03 -7.26 14.11
CA ASP A 172 15.06 -6.27 14.44
C ASP A 172 15.14 -5.15 13.38
N SER A 173 14.77 -5.47 12.13
CA SER A 173 14.65 -4.51 11.04
C SER A 173 13.46 -4.82 10.14
N LEU A 174 12.70 -3.77 9.77
CA LEU A 174 11.53 -3.88 8.91
C LEU A 174 11.63 -2.85 7.77
N LEU A 175 11.66 -3.32 6.53
CA LEU A 175 11.60 -2.49 5.35
C LEU A 175 10.25 -2.66 4.67
N ARG A 176 9.51 -1.56 4.47
CA ARG A 176 8.24 -1.56 3.73
C ARG A 176 8.36 -0.62 2.55
N VAL A 177 8.27 -1.16 1.33
CA VAL A 177 8.41 -0.42 0.07
C VAL A 177 7.09 -0.47 -0.67
N PHE A 178 6.42 0.67 -0.79
CA PHE A 178 5.16 0.75 -1.52
C PHE A 178 5.23 1.83 -2.60
N MET A 179 5.06 1.43 -3.86
CA MET A 179 5.12 2.32 -5.01
C MET A 179 3.71 2.72 -5.46
N ALA A 180 3.32 3.97 -5.27
CA ALA A 180 2.17 4.53 -5.97
C ALA A 180 2.63 5.12 -7.31
N TRP A 181 1.91 4.84 -8.40
CA TRP A 181 2.28 5.35 -9.70
C TRP A 181 1.07 5.63 -10.60
N LYS A 182 1.25 6.52 -11.57
CA LYS A 182 0.25 6.76 -12.62
C LYS A 182 0.92 7.09 -13.95
N PRO A 183 0.29 6.67 -15.08
CA PRO A 183 0.78 7.01 -16.40
C PRO A 183 0.57 8.49 -16.69
N LEU A 184 1.52 9.09 -17.41
CA LEU A 184 1.45 10.48 -17.89
C LEU A 184 1.61 10.51 -19.42
N THR A 185 0.95 11.47 -20.05
CA THR A 185 1.06 11.71 -21.51
C THR A 185 2.28 12.59 -21.88
N GLY A 186 2.92 13.22 -20.90
CA GLY A 186 4.08 14.08 -21.07
C GLY A 186 4.88 14.22 -19.79
N ALA A 187 6.09 14.77 -19.92
CA ALA A 187 6.96 15.03 -18.78
C ALA A 187 6.39 16.14 -17.89
N ILE A 188 6.61 16.01 -16.60
CA ILE A 188 6.36 17.05 -15.59
C ILE A 188 7.62 17.29 -14.77
N GLU A 189 7.74 18.48 -14.22
CA GLU A 189 8.73 18.78 -13.19
C GLU A 189 8.17 18.40 -11.82
N ILE A 190 8.95 17.67 -11.05
CA ILE A 190 8.61 17.24 -9.69
C ILE A 190 9.87 17.14 -8.84
N GLU A 191 9.79 17.53 -7.58
CA GLU A 191 10.89 17.37 -6.63
C GLU A 191 11.13 15.88 -6.35
N PRO A 192 12.39 15.39 -6.46
CA PRO A 192 12.68 13.97 -6.21
C PRO A 192 12.53 13.62 -4.74
N GLN A 193 12.20 12.35 -4.48
CA GLN A 193 12.28 11.77 -3.14
C GLN A 193 13.72 11.40 -2.81
N GLU A 194 14.09 11.57 -1.55
CA GLU A 194 15.34 11.12 -0.98
C GLU A 194 15.08 9.91 -0.07
N PHE A 195 16.00 8.97 -0.02
CA PHE A 195 15.88 7.76 0.77
C PHE A 195 17.09 7.62 1.69
N GLU A 196 16.82 7.32 2.96
CA GLU A 196 17.87 6.93 3.88
C GLU A 196 18.27 5.46 3.62
N PRO A 197 19.56 5.13 3.73
CA PRO A 197 20.02 3.75 3.58
C PRO A 197 19.36 2.83 4.61
N PHE A 198 18.80 1.71 4.15
CA PHE A 198 18.27 0.69 5.03
C PHE A 198 19.35 -0.35 5.37
N GLU A 199 19.59 -0.56 6.66
CA GLU A 199 20.49 -1.59 7.16
C GLU A 199 19.72 -2.80 7.65
N ARG A 200 20.03 -3.98 7.12
CA ARG A 200 19.45 -5.26 7.55
C ARG A 200 20.21 -5.77 8.75
N THR A 201 19.55 -5.90 9.89
CA THR A 201 20.14 -6.39 11.13
C THR A 201 19.26 -7.45 11.76
N GLY A 202 19.85 -8.49 12.33
CA GLY A 202 19.12 -9.53 13.04
C GLY A 202 18.01 -10.18 12.21
N PHE A 203 16.85 -10.39 12.82
CA PHE A 203 15.65 -10.81 12.11
C PHE A 203 15.14 -9.65 11.26
N THR A 204 15.25 -9.79 9.96
CA THR A 204 14.79 -8.79 8.99
C THR A 204 13.48 -9.23 8.33
N ALA A 205 12.49 -8.36 8.34
CA ALA A 205 11.28 -8.50 7.52
C ALA A 205 11.28 -7.45 6.40
N VAL A 206 10.88 -7.86 5.20
CA VAL A 206 10.75 -6.98 4.04
C VAL A 206 9.38 -7.15 3.42
N GLU A 207 8.71 -6.04 3.16
CA GLU A 207 7.48 -6.02 2.37
C GLU A 207 7.65 -5.07 1.20
N TRP A 208 7.18 -5.49 0.02
CA TRP A 208 7.00 -4.57 -1.09
C TRP A 208 5.68 -4.80 -1.80
N GLY A 209 5.12 -3.73 -2.32
CA GLY A 209 3.88 -3.71 -3.10
C GLY A 209 3.73 -2.39 -3.85
N GLY A 210 2.55 -2.14 -4.37
CA GLY A 210 2.27 -0.86 -5.01
C GLY A 210 0.81 -0.69 -5.39
N ALA A 211 0.53 0.44 -6.02
CA ALA A 211 -0.79 0.78 -6.55
C ALA A 211 -0.66 1.59 -7.84
N LYS A 212 -1.47 1.24 -8.83
CA LYS A 212 -1.74 2.12 -9.96
C LYS A 212 -2.85 3.09 -9.58
N VAL A 213 -2.54 4.38 -9.59
CA VAL A 213 -3.50 5.46 -9.26
C VAL A 213 -4.02 6.10 -10.55
N GLN A 214 -5.27 6.57 -10.54
CA GLN A 214 -5.89 7.26 -11.67
C GLN A 214 -5.48 8.73 -11.76
#